data_65c3c6955e34d9ec4b3d30d40102fff6
#
_entry.id   65c3c6955e34d9ec4b3d30d40102fff6
#
_cell.length_a   1.000
_cell.length_b   1.000
_cell.length_c   1.000
_cell.angle_alpha   90.00
_cell.angle_beta   90.00
_cell.angle_gamma   90.00
#
_symmetry.space_group_name_H-M   'P 1'
#
loop_
_entity.id
_entity.type
_entity.pdbx_description
1 polymer ?
#
loop_
_entity_poly.entity_id
_entity_poly.type
_entity_poly.pdbx_seq_one_letter_code
_entity_poly.pdbx_strand_id
1 'polypeptide(L)'
;MAAGTAGRSTKRLVVVAGYDGSAPAGHALDHAADLLQGRDGSIEVVFVSHLPTSAALWGLAFAEMMQALDNQAETLADQVRARLVGDDYPRQFQHRAGTVATELLAVAVELYGQYGDSADVIIVVGGPAHRYHHLVGSVGVSLVHTDRFPVMVVL
;
A
#
# COMPACT_ATOMS: atom_id res chain seq x y z
N MET A 1 8.66 -23.52 37.34
CA MET A 1 8.32 -22.21 36.76
C MET A 1 8.11 -22.40 35.27
N ALA A 2 6.89 -22.39 34.86
CA ALA A 2 6.58 -22.39 33.43
C ALA A 2 6.76 -20.97 32.92
N ALA A 3 7.78 -20.74 32.12
CA ALA A 3 7.90 -19.52 31.34
C ALA A 3 6.71 -19.49 30.38
N GLY A 4 5.78 -18.57 30.62
CA GLY A 4 4.68 -18.34 29.74
C GLY A 4 5.21 -18.00 28.36
N THR A 5 5.09 -18.92 27.43
CA THR A 5 5.22 -18.66 26.01
C THR A 5 4.14 -17.64 25.68
N ALA A 6 4.54 -16.37 25.59
CA ALA A 6 3.66 -15.35 25.02
C ALA A 6 3.22 -15.86 23.66
N GLY A 7 1.98 -16.27 23.54
CA GLY A 7 1.43 -16.79 22.31
C GLY A 7 1.65 -15.76 21.22
N ARG A 8 2.48 -16.09 20.24
CA ARG A 8 2.54 -15.34 18.98
C ARG A 8 1.11 -15.24 18.48
N SER A 9 0.63 -14.04 18.28
CA SER A 9 -0.67 -13.82 17.66
C SER A 9 -0.72 -14.66 16.39
N THR A 10 -1.63 -15.63 16.34
CA THR A 10 -1.87 -16.47 15.18
C THR A 10 -2.73 -15.75 14.14
N LYS A 11 -2.93 -14.45 14.32
CA LYS A 11 -3.70 -13.62 13.39
C LYS A 11 -2.99 -13.51 12.05
N ARG A 12 -3.81 -13.58 11.02
CA ARG A 12 -3.38 -13.29 9.64
C ARG A 12 -2.85 -11.85 9.56
N LEU A 13 -1.75 -11.64 8.84
CA LEU A 13 -1.23 -10.30 8.56
C LEU A 13 -1.70 -9.85 7.18
N VAL A 14 -2.42 -8.75 7.12
CA VAL A 14 -2.83 -8.10 5.87
C VAL A 14 -2.05 -6.81 5.72
N VAL A 15 -1.23 -6.72 4.66
CA VAL A 15 -0.41 -5.55 4.37
C VAL A 15 -1.04 -4.76 3.25
N VAL A 16 -1.33 -3.48 3.50
CA VAL A 16 -1.71 -2.50 2.46
C VAL A 16 -0.46 -1.73 2.09
N ALA A 17 0.03 -1.91 0.88
CA ALA A 17 1.25 -1.27 0.39
C ALA A 17 0.94 -0.23 -0.68
N GLY A 18 1.31 1.03 -0.44
CA GLY A 18 1.25 2.08 -1.46
C GLY A 18 2.40 1.93 -2.47
N TYR A 19 2.09 1.97 -3.76
CA TYR A 19 3.08 1.82 -4.83
C TYR A 19 2.82 2.78 -5.98
N ASP A 20 3.82 3.57 -6.32
CA ASP A 20 3.80 4.56 -7.41
C ASP A 20 4.92 4.35 -8.46
N GLY A 21 5.65 3.25 -8.36
CA GLY A 21 6.80 2.97 -9.22
C GLY A 21 8.11 3.59 -8.76
N SER A 22 8.12 4.39 -7.72
CA SER A 22 9.35 5.00 -7.17
C SER A 22 10.23 3.96 -6.48
N ALA A 23 11.53 4.25 -6.35
CA ALA A 23 12.46 3.38 -5.64
C ALA A 23 12.07 3.19 -4.16
N PRO A 24 11.70 4.23 -3.39
CA PRO A 24 11.22 4.03 -2.02
C PRO A 24 9.97 3.15 -1.93
N ALA A 25 9.02 3.29 -2.86
CA ALA A 25 7.85 2.42 -2.91
C ALA A 25 8.22 0.97 -3.22
N GLY A 26 9.21 0.75 -4.08
CA GLY A 26 9.77 -0.57 -4.33
C GLY A 26 10.40 -1.19 -3.08
N HIS A 27 11.19 -0.45 -2.33
CA HIS A 27 11.73 -0.90 -1.05
C HIS A 27 10.62 -1.22 -0.03
N ALA A 28 9.56 -0.42 -0.02
CA ALA A 28 8.39 -0.68 0.83
C ALA A 28 7.73 -2.02 0.49
N LEU A 29 7.62 -2.38 -0.79
CA LEU A 29 7.12 -3.70 -1.21
C LEU A 29 8.03 -4.84 -0.74
N ASP A 30 9.35 -4.68 -0.84
CA ASP A 30 10.30 -5.70 -0.37
C ASP A 30 10.14 -5.94 1.14
N HIS A 31 10.04 -4.86 1.93
CA HIS A 31 9.79 -4.97 3.36
C HIS A 31 8.43 -5.58 3.69
N ALA A 32 7.39 -5.27 2.91
CA ALA A 32 6.08 -5.89 3.06
C ALA A 32 6.14 -7.41 2.80
N ALA A 33 6.87 -7.83 1.79
CA ALA A 33 7.12 -9.23 1.49
C ALA A 33 7.88 -9.93 2.64
N ASP A 34 8.92 -9.30 3.17
CA ASP A 34 9.70 -9.82 4.30
C ASP A 34 8.84 -10.02 5.57
N LEU A 35 7.90 -9.11 5.83
CA LEU A 35 6.96 -9.24 6.95
C LEU A 35 6.04 -10.46 6.83
N LEU A 36 5.77 -10.91 5.61
CA LEU A 36 4.89 -12.04 5.32
C LEU A 36 5.61 -13.39 5.29
N GLN A 37 6.95 -13.38 5.29
CA GLN A 37 7.71 -14.63 5.26
C GLN A 37 7.38 -15.52 6.47
N GLY A 38 6.96 -16.77 6.18
CA GLY A 38 6.62 -17.75 7.20
C GLY A 38 5.38 -17.41 8.03
N ARG A 39 4.54 -16.51 7.56
CA ARG A 39 3.29 -16.11 8.22
C ARG A 39 2.09 -16.31 7.29
N ASP A 40 0.94 -16.61 7.88
CA ASP A 40 -0.31 -16.48 7.15
C ASP A 40 -0.60 -15.00 6.91
N GLY A 41 -0.82 -14.61 5.67
CA GLY A 41 -1.05 -13.23 5.33
C GLY A 41 -1.30 -12.98 3.85
N SER A 42 -1.48 -11.73 3.53
CA SER A 42 -1.67 -11.26 2.15
C SER A 42 -1.18 -9.82 1.99
N ILE A 43 -0.89 -9.45 0.76
CA ILE A 43 -0.51 -8.09 0.40
C ILE A 43 -1.52 -7.51 -0.59
N GLU A 44 -1.97 -6.31 -0.29
CA GLU A 44 -2.81 -5.49 -1.16
C GLU A 44 -1.98 -4.30 -1.62
N VAL A 45 -1.58 -4.29 -2.89
CA VAL A 45 -0.80 -3.19 -3.47
C VAL A 45 -1.75 -2.17 -4.08
N VAL A 46 -1.59 -0.92 -3.69
CA VAL A 46 -2.50 0.16 -4.10
C VAL A 46 -1.72 1.25 -4.82
N PHE A 47 -2.08 1.49 -6.06
CA PHE A 47 -1.69 2.69 -6.80
C PHE A 47 -2.80 3.73 -6.71
N VAL A 48 -2.45 4.94 -6.29
CA VAL A 48 -3.38 6.07 -6.18
C VAL A 48 -3.00 7.14 -7.17
N SER A 49 -3.91 7.45 -8.10
CA SER A 49 -3.77 8.55 -9.05
C SER A 49 -4.55 9.78 -8.59
N HIS A 50 -4.01 10.96 -8.85
CA HIS A 50 -4.72 12.20 -8.67
C HIS A 50 -5.51 12.55 -9.92
N LEU A 51 -6.81 12.75 -9.78
CA LEU A 51 -7.63 13.33 -10.84
C LEU A 51 -7.56 14.85 -10.74
N PRO A 52 -7.22 15.56 -11.84
CA PRO A 52 -7.28 17.01 -11.85
C PRO A 52 -8.72 17.48 -11.64
N THR A 53 -8.90 18.40 -10.74
CA THR A 53 -10.21 18.99 -10.42
C THR A 53 -10.62 20.10 -11.40
N SER A 54 -9.77 20.43 -12.40
CA SER A 54 -10.08 21.52 -13.33
C SER A 54 -11.18 21.13 -14.30
N ALA A 55 -12.21 21.97 -14.38
CA ALA A 55 -13.32 21.84 -15.35
C ALA A 55 -12.87 21.88 -16.83
N ALA A 56 -11.60 22.18 -17.10
CA ALA A 56 -11.02 22.22 -18.45
C ALA A 56 -10.80 20.85 -19.09
N LEU A 57 -10.94 19.76 -18.33
CA LEU A 57 -10.67 18.39 -18.81
C LEU A 57 -11.97 17.59 -19.03
N TRP A 58 -12.87 18.16 -19.80
CA TRP A 58 -14.08 17.45 -20.24
C TRP A 58 -13.94 16.94 -21.66
N GLY A 59 -14.59 15.83 -21.97
CA GLY A 59 -14.62 15.28 -23.32
C GLY A 59 -13.39 14.43 -23.65
N LEU A 60 -12.84 14.61 -24.87
CA LEU A 60 -11.76 13.78 -25.40
C LEU A 60 -10.48 13.83 -24.54
N ALA A 61 -10.10 15.01 -24.07
CA ALA A 61 -8.92 15.17 -23.21
C ALA A 61 -9.05 14.40 -21.89
N PHE A 62 -10.24 14.33 -21.31
CA PHE A 62 -10.52 13.52 -20.13
C PHE A 62 -10.38 12.03 -20.42
N ALA A 63 -10.95 11.57 -21.55
CA ALA A 63 -10.85 10.18 -21.97
C ALA A 63 -9.38 9.74 -22.22
N GLU A 64 -8.59 10.60 -22.88
CA GLU A 64 -7.16 10.34 -23.11
C GLU A 64 -6.38 10.27 -21.78
N MET A 65 -6.68 11.16 -20.85
CA MET A 65 -6.07 11.14 -19.52
C MET A 65 -6.43 9.86 -18.75
N MET A 66 -7.69 9.45 -18.74
CA MET A 66 -8.11 8.20 -18.10
C MET A 66 -7.41 7.00 -18.72
N GLN A 67 -7.28 6.95 -20.05
CA GLN A 67 -6.56 5.88 -20.74
C GLN A 67 -5.07 5.88 -20.34
N ALA A 68 -4.45 7.04 -20.20
CA ALA A 68 -3.05 7.15 -19.75
C ALA A 68 -2.87 6.63 -18.32
N LEU A 69 -3.82 6.93 -17.42
CA LEU A 69 -3.80 6.42 -16.04
C LEU A 69 -4.00 4.90 -15.98
N ASP A 70 -4.89 4.36 -16.80
CA ASP A 70 -5.10 2.91 -16.90
C ASP A 70 -3.83 2.20 -17.41
N ASN A 71 -3.20 2.73 -18.44
CA ASN A 71 -1.93 2.22 -18.96
C ASN A 71 -0.81 2.28 -17.91
N GLN A 72 -0.74 3.36 -17.14
CA GLN A 72 0.20 3.48 -16.04
C GLN A 72 -0.08 2.43 -14.95
N ALA A 73 -1.33 2.24 -14.58
CA ALA A 73 -1.72 1.23 -13.60
C ALA A 73 -1.34 -0.19 -14.05
N GLU A 74 -1.55 -0.54 -15.32
CA GLU A 74 -1.13 -1.83 -15.88
C GLU A 74 0.39 -2.00 -15.82
N THR A 75 1.15 -0.98 -16.17
CA THR A 75 2.63 -0.99 -16.10
C THR A 75 3.09 -1.21 -14.66
N LEU A 76 2.49 -0.52 -13.69
CA LEU A 76 2.83 -0.68 -12.27
C LEU A 76 2.43 -2.07 -11.75
N ALA A 77 1.29 -2.61 -12.18
CA ALA A 77 0.88 -3.97 -11.83
C ALA A 77 1.88 -5.02 -12.34
N ASP A 78 2.41 -4.84 -13.55
CA ASP A 78 3.45 -5.71 -14.11
C ASP A 78 4.77 -5.61 -13.31
N GLN A 79 5.17 -4.41 -12.91
CA GLN A 79 6.34 -4.20 -12.06
C GLN A 79 6.18 -4.90 -10.71
N VAL A 80 5.01 -4.80 -10.09
CA VAL A 80 4.71 -5.48 -8.82
C VAL A 80 4.78 -7.00 -8.98
N ARG A 81 4.21 -7.55 -10.04
CA ARG A 81 4.28 -8.99 -10.34
C ARG A 81 5.73 -9.47 -10.50
N ALA A 82 6.54 -8.71 -11.22
CA ALA A 82 7.94 -9.03 -11.42
C ALA A 82 8.75 -8.95 -10.12
N ARG A 83 8.43 -8.01 -9.23
CA ARG A 83 9.15 -7.80 -7.98
C ARG A 83 8.82 -8.84 -6.92
N LEU A 84 7.57 -9.27 -6.85
CA LEU A 84 7.06 -10.23 -5.85
C LEU A 84 7.03 -11.68 -6.37
N VAL A 85 7.92 -12.04 -7.28
CA VAL A 85 8.01 -13.41 -7.83
C VAL A 85 8.48 -14.40 -6.76
N GLY A 86 7.83 -15.56 -6.69
CA GLY A 86 8.22 -16.68 -5.83
C GLY A 86 7.71 -16.60 -4.39
N ASP A 87 6.90 -15.61 -4.06
CA ASP A 87 6.31 -15.48 -2.73
C ASP A 87 5.02 -16.30 -2.62
N ASP A 88 4.88 -17.04 -1.52
CA ASP A 88 3.79 -18.01 -1.28
C ASP A 88 2.57 -17.39 -0.57
N TYR A 89 2.29 -16.11 -0.78
CA TYR A 89 1.13 -15.45 -0.18
C TYR A 89 0.22 -14.80 -1.23
N PRO A 90 -1.08 -14.70 -0.98
CA PRO A 90 -2.01 -13.99 -1.84
C PRO A 90 -1.64 -12.51 -1.98
N ARG A 91 -1.67 -12.01 -3.21
CA ARG A 91 -1.39 -10.62 -3.53
C ARG A 91 -2.38 -10.10 -4.56
N GLN A 92 -2.78 -8.88 -4.38
CA GLN A 92 -3.65 -8.16 -5.31
C GLN A 92 -3.08 -6.78 -5.59
N PHE A 93 -3.41 -6.25 -6.76
CA PHE A 93 -3.10 -4.89 -7.16
C PHE A 93 -4.39 -4.16 -7.50
N GLN A 94 -4.56 -2.96 -6.96
CA GLN A 94 -5.70 -2.13 -7.32
C GLN A 94 -5.28 -0.68 -7.59
N HIS A 95 -5.99 -0.06 -8.52
CA HIS A 95 -5.87 1.35 -8.83
C HIS A 95 -7.03 2.12 -8.18
N ARG A 96 -6.69 3.17 -7.46
CA ARG A 96 -7.63 4.10 -6.84
C ARG A 96 -7.36 5.52 -7.34
N ALA A 97 -8.38 6.37 -7.31
CA ALA A 97 -8.25 7.79 -7.64
C ALA A 97 -8.61 8.63 -6.42
N GLY A 98 -7.73 9.57 -6.06
CA GLY A 98 -7.95 10.42 -4.90
C GLY A 98 -6.66 10.90 -4.24
N THR A 99 -6.71 11.13 -2.95
CA THR A 99 -5.56 11.45 -2.11
C THR A 99 -4.93 10.17 -1.58
N VAL A 100 -3.62 10.01 -1.72
CA VAL A 100 -2.91 8.77 -1.39
C VAL A 100 -3.21 8.26 0.02
N ALA A 101 -3.04 9.11 1.04
CA ALA A 101 -3.29 8.70 2.42
C ALA A 101 -4.75 8.29 2.65
N THR A 102 -5.70 9.02 2.08
CA THR A 102 -7.13 8.73 2.22
C THR A 102 -7.50 7.41 1.58
N GLU A 103 -7.00 7.14 0.37
CA GLU A 103 -7.31 5.91 -0.35
C GLU A 103 -6.66 4.68 0.29
N LEU A 104 -5.40 4.79 0.75
CA LEU A 104 -4.75 3.71 1.49
C LEU A 104 -5.49 3.37 2.79
N LEU A 105 -5.93 4.40 3.52
CA LEU A 105 -6.73 4.22 4.72
C LEU A 105 -8.08 3.56 4.40
N ALA A 106 -8.75 3.97 3.32
CA ALA A 106 -10.02 3.38 2.89
C ALA A 106 -9.86 1.88 2.59
N VAL A 107 -8.80 1.50 1.88
CA VAL A 107 -8.49 0.08 1.61
C VAL A 107 -8.24 -0.69 2.92
N ALA A 108 -7.47 -0.12 3.84
CA ALA A 108 -7.23 -0.75 5.15
C ALA A 108 -8.52 -0.95 5.95
N VAL A 109 -9.44 0.02 5.92
CA VAL A 109 -10.76 -0.07 6.56
C VAL A 109 -11.62 -1.15 5.91
N GLU A 110 -11.64 -1.23 4.58
CA GLU A 110 -12.38 -2.27 3.84
C GLU A 110 -11.88 -3.67 4.21
N LEU A 111 -10.56 -3.87 4.23
CA LEU A 111 -9.95 -5.15 4.59
C LEU A 111 -10.17 -5.50 6.06
N TYR A 112 -10.06 -4.53 6.96
CA TYR A 112 -10.40 -4.76 8.36
C TYR A 112 -11.87 -5.15 8.52
N GLY A 113 -12.79 -4.52 7.80
CA GLY A 113 -14.21 -4.89 7.77
C GLY A 113 -14.45 -6.32 7.26
N GLN A 114 -13.65 -6.76 6.29
CA GLN A 114 -13.73 -8.10 5.72
C GLN A 114 -13.23 -9.19 6.67
N TYR A 115 -12.10 -8.96 7.35
CA TYR A 115 -11.44 -9.96 8.19
C TYR A 115 -11.77 -9.82 9.69
N GLY A 116 -12.21 -8.65 10.13
CA GLY A 116 -12.47 -8.36 11.54
C GLY A 116 -11.26 -8.65 12.44
N ASP A 117 -11.51 -9.17 13.61
CA ASP A 117 -10.47 -9.50 14.59
C ASP A 117 -9.57 -10.70 14.21
N SER A 118 -9.87 -11.38 13.09
CA SER A 118 -9.05 -12.51 12.61
C SER A 118 -7.75 -12.08 11.91
N ALA A 119 -7.61 -10.81 11.58
CA ALA A 119 -6.43 -10.26 10.91
C ALA A 119 -5.93 -8.98 11.58
N ASP A 120 -4.61 -8.80 11.52
CA ASP A 120 -3.96 -7.52 11.77
C ASP A 120 -3.72 -6.82 10.43
N VAL A 121 -4.20 -5.60 10.28
CA VAL A 121 -4.02 -4.79 9.07
C VAL A 121 -2.96 -3.73 9.34
N ILE A 122 -1.95 -3.65 8.48
CA ILE A 122 -0.91 -2.62 8.53
C ILE A 122 -0.79 -1.90 7.18
N ILE A 123 -0.34 -0.66 7.21
CA ILE A 123 -0.07 0.12 5.99
C ILE A 123 1.43 0.31 5.86
N VAL A 124 1.97 0.04 4.67
CA VAL A 124 3.40 0.20 4.36
C VAL A 124 3.54 1.15 3.18
N VAL A 125 4.36 2.18 3.34
CA VAL A 125 4.63 3.18 2.30
C VAL A 125 6.11 3.50 2.22
N GLY A 126 6.58 3.88 1.03
CA GLY A 126 7.91 4.44 0.85
C GLY A 126 8.01 5.87 1.38
N GLY A 127 9.19 6.25 1.84
CA GLY A 127 9.51 7.63 2.18
C GLY A 127 9.61 8.53 0.93
N PRO A 128 9.91 9.83 1.10
CA PRO A 128 10.04 10.76 -0.02
C PRO A 128 11.23 10.38 -0.91
N ALA A 129 11.04 10.48 -2.23
CA ALA A 129 12.05 10.13 -3.23
C ALA A 129 13.27 11.09 -3.26
N HIS A 130 13.24 12.18 -2.52
CA HIS A 130 14.31 13.19 -2.49
C HIS A 130 15.17 13.07 -1.24
N ARG A 131 16.46 13.45 -1.38
CA ARG A 131 17.62 13.27 -0.49
C ARG A 131 17.51 13.75 0.98
N TYR A 132 16.36 14.09 1.47
CA TYR A 132 16.18 14.45 2.87
C TYR A 132 15.80 13.20 3.67
N HIS A 133 16.79 12.40 3.99
CA HIS A 133 16.68 11.11 4.68
C HIS A 133 16.04 11.17 6.07
N HIS A 134 15.60 12.33 6.51
CA HIS A 134 15.06 12.54 7.86
C HIS A 134 13.58 12.90 7.90
N LEU A 135 12.93 13.01 6.73
CA LEU A 135 11.53 13.43 6.67
C LEU A 135 10.66 12.25 6.27
N VAL A 136 9.80 11.87 7.17
CA VAL A 136 8.61 11.08 6.84
C VAL A 136 7.80 11.91 5.85
N GLY A 137 7.57 11.40 4.63
CA GLY A 137 6.83 12.15 3.61
C GLY A 137 5.41 12.49 4.06
N SER A 138 4.76 13.43 3.36
CA SER A 138 3.41 13.90 3.68
C SER A 138 2.38 12.77 3.81
N VAL A 139 2.50 11.73 2.99
CA VAL A 139 1.64 10.54 3.06
C VAL A 139 1.82 9.80 4.38
N GLY A 140 3.06 9.52 4.77
CA GLY A 140 3.37 8.86 6.03
C GLY A 140 2.89 9.66 7.24
N VAL A 141 3.13 10.97 7.25
CA VAL A 141 2.64 11.87 8.31
C VAL A 141 1.11 11.84 8.39
N SER A 142 0.42 11.96 7.26
CA SER A 142 -1.04 11.92 7.22
C SER A 142 -1.60 10.60 7.73
N LEU A 143 -1.00 9.48 7.36
CA LEU A 143 -1.43 8.15 7.82
C LEU A 143 -1.23 7.96 9.32
N VAL A 144 -0.08 8.37 9.86
CA VAL A 144 0.20 8.27 11.30
C VAL A 144 -0.78 9.11 12.12
N HIS A 145 -1.18 10.27 11.63
CA HIS A 145 -2.15 11.12 12.31
C HIS A 145 -3.57 10.54 12.37
N THR A 146 -3.89 9.54 11.56
CA THR A 146 -5.23 8.91 11.63
C THR A 146 -5.40 7.99 12.83
N ASP A 147 -4.31 7.50 13.40
CA ASP A 147 -4.25 6.65 14.62
C ASP A 147 -5.16 5.40 14.57
N ARG A 148 -5.42 4.88 13.38
CA ARG A 148 -6.33 3.74 13.18
C ARG A 148 -5.61 2.42 12.90
N PHE A 149 -4.50 2.47 12.17
CA PHE A 149 -3.72 1.31 11.78
C PHE A 149 -2.23 1.56 12.00
N PRO A 150 -1.45 0.52 12.31
CA PRO A 150 0.00 0.63 12.28
C PRO A 150 0.47 1.05 10.88
N VAL A 151 1.43 1.96 10.84
CA VAL A 151 2.01 2.48 9.60
C VAL A 151 3.52 2.27 9.64
N MET A 152 4.05 1.64 8.61
CA MET A 152 5.49 1.52 8.38
C MET A 152 5.90 2.42 7.23
N VAL A 153 6.83 3.33 7.48
CA VAL A 153 7.45 4.16 6.45
C VAL A 153 8.85 3.62 6.19
N VAL A 154 9.11 3.19 4.96
CA VAL A 154 10.41 2.66 4.53
C VAL A 154 11.20 3.77 3.85
N LEU A 155 12.35 4.12 4.40
CA LEU A 155 13.22 5.22 3.92
C LEU A 155 14.26 4.72 2.91
#